data_61f1feb29ba555da3639a6954dd7f2e2
#
_entry.id   61f1feb29ba555da3639a6954dd7f2e2
#
_cell.length_a   1.000
_cell.length_b   1.000
_cell.length_c   1.000
_cell.angle_alpha   90.00
_cell.angle_beta   90.00
_cell.angle_gamma   90.00
#
_symmetry.space_group_name_H-M   'P 1'
#
loop_
_entity.id
_entity.type
_entity.pdbx_description
1 polymer ?
#
loop_
_entity_poly.entity_id
_entity_poly.type
_entity_poly.pdbx_seq_one_letter_code
_entity_poly.pdbx_strand_id
1 'polypeptide(L)'
;MDPFAGSGAPFRLLDGGIGTWLASSDESFATAPHQACLTSPELVTGLHRAYALAGAGALQANAWLALHLKEAEAERVVRAAADCLEDATRQVQSSSGPLRLLSLAPGPGVPPPGRVALVDQLSRFDAVVLETLIDPWQLAWLAWLVEWSPVPVAATLVPDNRPDAWGAGDFALRAQRAGARAVGVNCGYEDAPGSAARAVAEIRQAAPRLDVMARPANFDPENWLQEAVSCAEAGARWVGGCCGSGPQDIAKLKVALETFKSA
;
A
#
# COMPACT_ATOMS: atom_id res chain seq x y z
N MET A 1 11.43 -6.24 13.36
CA MET A 1 12.50 -5.93 12.37
C MET A 1 11.95 -4.88 11.41
N ASP A 2 12.72 -3.86 11.00
CA ASP A 2 12.23 -2.84 10.06
C ASP A 2 12.28 -3.40 8.63
N PRO A 3 11.14 -3.63 7.94
CA PRO A 3 11.11 -4.21 6.61
C PRO A 3 11.67 -3.27 5.54
N PHE A 4 11.79 -1.96 5.85
CA PHE A 4 12.33 -0.92 4.97
C PHE A 4 13.85 -0.72 5.14
N ALA A 5 14.49 -1.44 6.05
CA ALA A 5 15.93 -1.32 6.31
C ALA A 5 16.81 -2.14 5.34
N GLY A 6 16.50 -2.11 4.05
CA GLY A 6 17.33 -2.70 3.00
C GLY A 6 17.41 -4.23 3.02
N SER A 7 16.57 -4.92 2.26
CA SER A 7 16.51 -6.40 2.24
C SER A 7 17.60 -7.07 1.39
N GLY A 8 18.55 -6.34 0.81
CA GLY A 8 19.52 -6.90 -0.16
C GLY A 8 18.89 -7.33 -1.51
N ALA A 9 17.59 -7.56 -1.55
CA ALA A 9 16.86 -7.81 -2.81
C ALA A 9 16.66 -6.50 -3.57
N PRO A 10 16.86 -6.48 -4.90
CA PRO A 10 16.69 -5.27 -5.70
C PRO A 10 15.25 -4.75 -5.69
N PHE A 11 14.27 -5.64 -5.67
CA PHE A 11 12.84 -5.31 -5.61
C PHE A 11 12.10 -6.21 -4.64
N ARG A 12 11.04 -5.67 -4.02
CA ARG A 12 10.01 -6.42 -3.33
C ARG A 12 8.68 -6.23 -4.07
N LEU A 13 8.08 -7.33 -4.49
CA LEU A 13 6.79 -7.32 -5.15
C LEU A 13 5.68 -7.15 -4.11
N LEU A 14 4.83 -6.15 -4.30
CA LEU A 14 3.61 -5.92 -3.54
C LEU A 14 2.42 -6.61 -4.22
N ASP A 15 1.30 -6.69 -3.52
CA ASP A 15 0.02 -7.12 -4.06
C ASP A 15 -0.64 -6.06 -4.96
N GLY A 16 -1.89 -6.30 -5.35
CA GLY A 16 -2.71 -5.44 -6.19
C GLY A 16 -3.92 -4.83 -5.46
N GLY A 17 -4.92 -4.43 -6.22
CA GLY A 17 -6.13 -3.78 -5.73
C GLY A 17 -7.08 -4.76 -5.04
N ILE A 18 -7.29 -4.61 -3.73
CA ILE A 18 -8.21 -5.45 -2.96
C ILE A 18 -9.64 -4.94 -3.12
N GLY A 19 -9.87 -3.65 -2.86
CA GLY A 19 -11.22 -3.07 -2.89
C GLY A 19 -11.91 -3.19 -4.24
N THR A 20 -11.20 -2.90 -5.33
CA THR A 20 -11.73 -3.02 -6.70
C THR A 20 -11.99 -4.47 -7.09
N TRP A 21 -11.17 -5.41 -6.64
CA TRP A 21 -11.38 -6.82 -6.89
C TRP A 21 -12.62 -7.34 -6.13
N LEU A 22 -12.78 -6.98 -4.86
CA LEU A 22 -13.96 -7.32 -4.07
C LEU A 22 -15.23 -6.74 -4.69
N ALA A 23 -15.21 -5.47 -5.08
CA ALA A 23 -16.34 -4.82 -5.76
C ALA A 23 -16.72 -5.50 -7.08
N SER A 24 -15.75 -6.01 -7.84
CA SER A 24 -16.03 -6.78 -9.07
C SER A 24 -16.60 -8.18 -8.79
N SER A 25 -16.32 -8.74 -7.62
CA SER A 25 -16.83 -10.04 -7.20
C SER A 25 -18.24 -9.95 -6.60
N ASP A 26 -18.53 -8.86 -5.88
CA ASP A 26 -19.83 -8.55 -5.30
C ASP A 26 -19.97 -7.04 -5.15
N GLU A 27 -20.96 -6.44 -5.85
CA GLU A 27 -21.22 -5.00 -5.86
C GLU A 27 -21.50 -4.41 -4.46
N SER A 28 -21.95 -5.22 -3.51
CA SER A 28 -22.16 -4.79 -2.12
C SER A 28 -20.89 -4.28 -1.44
N PHE A 29 -19.71 -4.67 -1.92
CA PHE A 29 -18.42 -4.19 -1.43
C PHE A 29 -17.89 -2.93 -2.12
N ALA A 30 -18.59 -2.38 -3.12
CA ALA A 30 -18.10 -1.23 -3.88
C ALA A 30 -17.84 0.02 -3.03
N THR A 31 -18.67 0.27 -2.02
CA THR A 31 -18.54 1.44 -1.12
C THR A 31 -17.88 1.12 0.22
N ALA A 32 -17.84 -0.15 0.62
CA ALA A 32 -17.35 -0.58 1.91
C ALA A 32 -16.57 -1.91 1.83
N PRO A 33 -15.48 -1.98 1.05
CA PRO A 33 -14.74 -3.23 0.82
C PRO A 33 -14.18 -3.83 2.11
N HIS A 34 -13.91 -3.02 3.14
CA HIS A 34 -13.45 -3.47 4.45
C HIS A 34 -14.47 -4.37 5.19
N GLN A 35 -15.77 -4.23 4.87
CA GLN A 35 -16.82 -5.08 5.45
C GLN A 35 -16.67 -6.55 5.03
N ALA A 36 -16.03 -6.83 3.89
CA ALA A 36 -15.78 -8.20 3.44
C ALA A 36 -14.96 -9.01 4.44
N CYS A 37 -14.07 -8.38 5.23
CA CYS A 37 -13.34 -9.06 6.29
C CYS A 37 -14.26 -9.60 7.40
N LEU A 38 -15.41 -8.95 7.63
CA LEU A 38 -16.38 -9.33 8.64
C LEU A 38 -17.46 -10.27 8.11
N THR A 39 -17.86 -10.13 6.85
CA THR A 39 -19.03 -10.83 6.26
C THR A 39 -18.65 -11.98 5.34
N SER A 40 -17.45 -11.94 4.76
CA SER A 40 -16.97 -12.92 3.76
C SER A 40 -15.44 -13.13 3.91
N PRO A 41 -14.94 -13.49 5.12
CA PRO A 41 -13.50 -13.59 5.40
C PRO A 41 -12.78 -14.59 4.49
N GLU A 42 -13.44 -15.65 4.05
CA GLU A 42 -12.88 -16.64 3.13
C GLU A 42 -12.56 -16.05 1.76
N LEU A 43 -13.40 -15.12 1.28
CA LEU A 43 -13.17 -14.41 0.02
C LEU A 43 -11.91 -13.54 0.10
N VAL A 44 -11.76 -12.79 1.19
CA VAL A 44 -10.60 -11.92 1.43
C VAL A 44 -9.32 -12.76 1.62
N THR A 45 -9.39 -13.82 2.41
CA THR A 45 -8.28 -14.77 2.60
C THR A 45 -7.86 -15.42 1.29
N GLY A 46 -8.84 -15.84 0.47
CA GLY A 46 -8.60 -16.39 -0.86
C GLY A 46 -7.89 -15.43 -1.80
N LEU A 47 -8.25 -14.15 -1.78
CA LEU A 47 -7.62 -13.11 -2.57
C LEU A 47 -6.18 -12.85 -2.12
N HIS A 48 -5.92 -12.70 -0.83
CA HIS A 48 -4.56 -12.55 -0.29
C HIS A 48 -3.67 -13.74 -0.68
N ARG A 49 -4.21 -14.96 -0.56
CA ARG A 49 -3.51 -16.17 -0.99
C ARG A 49 -3.21 -16.15 -2.50
N ALA A 50 -4.14 -15.71 -3.33
CA ALA A 50 -3.94 -15.59 -4.77
C ALA A 50 -2.80 -14.62 -5.11
N TYR A 51 -2.71 -13.48 -4.44
CA TYR A 51 -1.58 -12.55 -4.59
C TYR A 51 -0.26 -13.16 -4.12
N ALA A 52 -0.24 -13.86 -3.00
CA ALA A 52 0.97 -14.54 -2.53
C ALA A 52 1.45 -15.61 -3.53
N LEU A 53 0.53 -16.40 -4.10
CA LEU A 53 0.85 -17.38 -5.15
C LEU A 53 1.29 -16.71 -6.46
N ALA A 54 0.82 -15.51 -6.78
CA ALA A 54 1.33 -14.70 -7.88
C ALA A 54 2.77 -14.18 -7.63
N GLY A 55 3.28 -14.35 -6.41
CA GLY A 55 4.65 -14.00 -6.03
C GLY A 55 4.78 -12.71 -5.24
N ALA A 56 3.69 -12.11 -4.77
CA ALA A 56 3.75 -10.95 -3.87
C ALA A 56 4.54 -11.33 -2.60
N GLY A 57 5.61 -10.59 -2.33
CA GLY A 57 6.44 -10.72 -1.13
C GLY A 57 5.98 -9.83 0.03
N ALA A 58 4.96 -9.01 -0.19
CA ALA A 58 4.24 -8.28 0.84
C ALA A 58 2.77 -8.12 0.43
N LEU A 59 1.88 -8.26 1.40
CA LEU A 59 0.42 -8.21 1.22
C LEU A 59 -0.14 -7.12 2.12
N GLN A 60 -1.12 -6.37 1.62
CA GLN A 60 -1.82 -5.33 2.38
C GLN A 60 -3.16 -5.84 2.91
N ALA A 61 -3.43 -5.62 4.19
CA ALA A 61 -4.71 -5.96 4.81
C ALA A 61 -5.84 -5.04 4.29
N ASN A 62 -7.03 -5.60 4.13
CA ASN A 62 -8.21 -4.90 3.64
C ASN A 62 -8.87 -4.03 4.74
N ALA A 63 -8.18 -2.96 5.15
CA ALA A 63 -8.64 -2.06 6.21
C ALA A 63 -8.51 -0.57 5.85
N TRP A 64 -8.40 -0.24 4.57
CA TRP A 64 -8.10 1.11 4.06
C TRP A 64 -8.97 2.20 4.69
N LEU A 65 -10.28 1.99 4.86
CA LEU A 65 -11.23 2.96 5.45
C LEU A 65 -11.31 2.92 6.99
N ALA A 66 -10.47 2.17 7.69
CA ALA A 66 -10.61 1.99 9.14
C ALA A 66 -10.58 3.33 9.92
N LEU A 67 -9.75 4.30 9.51
CA LEU A 67 -9.70 5.62 10.17
C LEU A 67 -10.92 6.53 9.89
N HIS A 68 -11.85 6.08 9.04
CA HIS A 68 -13.13 6.76 8.78
C HIS A 68 -14.29 6.20 9.62
N LEU A 69 -14.05 5.12 10.36
CA LEU A 69 -15.05 4.42 11.15
C LEU A 69 -15.05 4.90 12.60
N LYS A 70 -16.11 4.58 13.34
CA LYS A 70 -16.11 4.72 14.81
C LYS A 70 -15.08 3.77 15.41
N GLU A 71 -14.46 4.16 16.52
CA GLU A 71 -13.34 3.46 17.13
C GLU A 71 -13.56 1.94 17.30
N ALA A 72 -14.69 1.52 17.90
CA ALA A 72 -15.00 0.11 18.09
C ALA A 72 -15.19 -0.67 16.79
N GLU A 73 -15.66 -0.02 15.72
CA GLU A 73 -15.81 -0.62 14.40
C GLU A 73 -14.45 -0.70 13.71
N ALA A 74 -13.66 0.38 13.77
CA ALA A 74 -12.29 0.42 13.25
C ALA A 74 -11.44 -0.72 13.82
N GLU A 75 -11.47 -0.91 15.14
CA GLU A 75 -10.75 -2.00 15.80
C GLU A 75 -11.22 -3.38 15.30
N ARG A 76 -12.53 -3.61 15.20
CA ARG A 76 -13.07 -4.89 14.71
C ARG A 76 -12.64 -5.17 13.26
N VAL A 77 -12.69 -4.14 12.39
CA VAL A 77 -12.28 -4.26 10.98
C VAL A 77 -10.80 -4.57 10.88
N VAL A 78 -9.94 -3.84 11.59
CA VAL A 78 -8.47 -4.08 11.54
C VAL A 78 -8.14 -5.48 12.09
N ARG A 79 -8.81 -5.93 13.15
CA ARG A 79 -8.64 -7.28 13.68
C ARG A 79 -9.04 -8.35 12.66
N ALA A 80 -10.22 -8.23 12.06
CA ALA A 80 -10.69 -9.19 11.05
C ALA A 80 -9.80 -9.20 9.80
N ALA A 81 -9.31 -8.02 9.36
CA ALA A 81 -8.38 -7.91 8.26
C ALA A 81 -7.03 -8.58 8.56
N ALA A 82 -6.54 -8.45 9.82
CA ALA A 82 -5.36 -9.16 10.27
C ALA A 82 -5.57 -10.68 10.28
N ASP A 83 -6.73 -11.17 10.75
CA ASP A 83 -7.08 -12.59 10.77
C ASP A 83 -7.07 -13.17 9.35
N CYS A 84 -7.73 -12.51 8.38
CA CYS A 84 -7.73 -12.92 6.98
C CYS A 84 -6.31 -13.01 6.39
N LEU A 85 -5.47 -12.02 6.69
CA LEU A 85 -4.11 -11.94 6.17
C LEU A 85 -3.20 -13.01 6.80
N GLU A 86 -3.33 -13.26 8.10
CA GLU A 86 -2.60 -14.32 8.80
C GLU A 86 -3.01 -15.70 8.30
N ASP A 87 -4.30 -15.93 8.06
CA ASP A 87 -4.80 -17.18 7.50
C ASP A 87 -4.26 -17.43 6.08
N ALA A 88 -4.24 -16.40 5.24
CA ALA A 88 -3.68 -16.49 3.90
C ALA A 88 -2.18 -16.80 3.93
N THR A 89 -1.41 -16.11 4.78
CA THR A 89 0.04 -16.30 4.87
C THR A 89 0.44 -17.68 5.43
N ARG A 90 -0.34 -18.22 6.38
CA ARG A 90 -0.14 -19.58 6.89
C ARG A 90 -0.36 -20.67 5.84
N GLN A 91 -1.22 -20.43 4.86
CA GLN A 91 -1.54 -21.38 3.79
C GLN A 91 -0.52 -21.36 2.65
N VAL A 92 0.40 -20.40 2.63
CA VAL A 92 1.44 -20.31 1.61
C VAL A 92 2.73 -20.91 2.16
N GLN A 93 3.15 -22.06 1.59
CA GLN A 93 4.41 -22.70 1.96
C GLN A 93 5.59 -21.88 1.41
N SER A 94 6.16 -21.01 2.23
CA SER A 94 7.36 -20.23 1.91
C SER A 94 8.29 -20.22 3.12
N SER A 95 9.60 -20.29 2.88
CA SER A 95 10.63 -20.25 3.94
C SER A 95 10.60 -18.95 4.78
N SER A 96 10.09 -17.88 4.20
CA SER A 96 9.85 -16.61 4.90
C SER A 96 8.59 -16.00 4.37
N GLY A 97 7.41 -16.39 4.76
CA GLY A 97 6.12 -15.90 4.23
C GLY A 97 6.10 -14.42 3.78
N PRO A 98 5.10 -13.96 3.05
CA PRO A 98 5.01 -12.56 2.66
C PRO A 98 4.88 -11.65 3.89
N LEU A 99 5.44 -10.44 3.84
CA LEU A 99 5.23 -9.42 4.86
C LEU A 99 3.75 -9.01 4.91
N ARG A 100 3.29 -8.71 6.09
CA ARG A 100 1.91 -8.26 6.36
C ARG A 100 1.92 -6.76 6.57
N LEU A 101 1.32 -6.02 5.66
CA LEU A 101 1.20 -4.57 5.75
C LEU A 101 -0.24 -4.20 6.12
N LEU A 102 -0.42 -3.21 6.95
CA LEU A 102 -1.74 -2.61 7.19
C LEU A 102 -1.89 -1.37 6.30
N SER A 103 -2.86 -1.36 5.41
CA SER A 103 -3.22 -0.21 4.60
C SER A 103 -4.28 0.63 5.30
N LEU A 104 -4.03 1.94 5.45
CA LEU A 104 -4.94 2.92 6.04
C LEU A 104 -4.99 4.18 5.17
N ALA A 105 -6.19 4.70 4.89
CA ALA A 105 -6.36 6.07 4.39
C ALA A 105 -6.35 7.07 5.55
N PRO A 106 -5.88 8.33 5.35
CA PRO A 106 -6.06 9.37 6.36
C PRO A 106 -7.53 9.58 6.65
N GLY A 107 -7.90 9.64 7.92
CA GLY A 107 -9.26 9.88 8.34
C GLY A 107 -9.73 11.31 8.04
N PRO A 108 -11.01 11.63 8.22
CA PRO A 108 -11.52 12.98 8.04
C PRO A 108 -11.00 13.91 9.13
N GLY A 109 -10.55 15.10 8.74
CA GLY A 109 -10.06 16.13 9.66
C GLY A 109 -8.76 15.76 10.37
N VAL A 110 -8.58 16.23 11.60
CA VAL A 110 -7.38 15.99 12.41
C VAL A 110 -7.46 14.65 13.15
N PRO A 111 -6.32 13.97 13.36
CA PRO A 111 -6.30 12.73 14.16
C PRO A 111 -6.73 13.00 15.61
N PRO A 112 -7.18 11.96 16.34
CA PRO A 112 -7.54 12.08 17.76
C PRO A 112 -6.33 12.49 18.60
N PRO A 113 -6.55 13.19 19.75
CA PRO A 113 -5.47 13.73 20.57
C PRO A 113 -4.70 12.66 21.36
N GLY A 114 -5.02 11.38 21.19
CA GLY A 114 -4.40 10.29 21.91
C GLY A 114 -4.47 8.95 21.20
N ARG A 115 -4.09 7.92 21.90
CA ARG A 115 -4.13 6.54 21.41
C ARG A 115 -5.59 6.05 21.32
N VAL A 116 -5.89 5.32 20.26
CA VAL A 116 -7.19 4.65 20.04
C VAL A 116 -7.00 3.14 19.98
N ALA A 117 -8.09 2.39 20.23
CA ALA A 117 -8.05 0.93 20.38
C ALA A 117 -7.46 0.18 19.17
N LEU A 118 -7.65 0.68 17.93
CA LEU A 118 -7.08 0.04 16.75
C LEU A 118 -5.54 -0.08 16.82
N VAL A 119 -4.86 0.82 17.56
CA VAL A 119 -3.39 0.79 17.72
C VAL A 119 -2.90 -0.51 18.35
N ASP A 120 -3.72 -1.16 19.18
CA ASP A 120 -3.37 -2.45 19.81
C ASP A 120 -3.24 -3.58 18.77
N GLN A 121 -3.89 -3.43 17.62
CA GLN A 121 -3.83 -4.40 16.53
C GLN A 121 -2.59 -4.21 15.62
N LEU A 122 -1.91 -3.06 15.67
CA LEU A 122 -0.82 -2.74 14.74
C LEU A 122 0.39 -3.67 14.90
N SER A 123 0.62 -4.23 16.09
CA SER A 123 1.70 -5.20 16.33
C SER A 123 1.56 -6.52 15.57
N ARG A 124 0.37 -6.78 15.00
CA ARG A 124 0.12 -7.97 14.16
C ARG A 124 0.65 -7.82 12.74
N PHE A 125 1.10 -6.63 12.36
CA PHE A 125 1.63 -6.31 11.05
C PHE A 125 3.14 -6.04 11.11
N ASP A 126 3.82 -6.18 9.97
CA ASP A 126 5.24 -5.86 9.86
C ASP A 126 5.48 -4.36 9.62
N ALA A 127 4.48 -3.67 9.05
CA ALA A 127 4.45 -2.20 8.91
C ALA A 127 3.04 -1.69 8.65
N VAL A 128 2.84 -0.38 8.85
CA VAL A 128 1.64 0.37 8.44
C VAL A 128 1.96 1.22 7.22
N VAL A 129 1.05 1.28 6.26
CA VAL A 129 1.12 2.17 5.10
C VAL A 129 -0.06 3.13 5.17
N LEU A 130 0.21 4.39 5.45
CA LEU A 130 -0.77 5.47 5.29
C LEU A 130 -0.75 5.88 3.82
N GLU A 131 -1.79 5.50 3.09
CA GLU A 131 -1.81 5.66 1.63
C GLU A 131 -2.88 6.62 1.14
N THR A 132 -2.73 7.07 -0.12
CA THR A 132 -3.68 7.93 -0.81
C THR A 132 -3.72 9.35 -0.22
N LEU A 133 -2.54 9.87 0.17
CA LEU A 133 -2.42 11.27 0.56
C LEU A 133 -2.51 12.15 -0.69
N ILE A 134 -3.28 13.23 -0.58
CA ILE A 134 -3.48 14.22 -1.65
C ILE A 134 -3.24 15.65 -1.19
N ASP A 135 -3.12 15.87 0.11
CA ASP A 135 -3.05 17.20 0.70
C ASP A 135 -2.07 17.22 1.90
N PRO A 136 -1.24 18.27 2.04
CA PRO A 136 -0.25 18.38 3.11
C PRO A 136 -0.79 18.26 4.53
N TRP A 137 -2.04 18.68 4.81
CA TRP A 137 -2.61 18.56 6.15
C TRP A 137 -2.77 17.11 6.62
N GLN A 138 -2.90 16.16 5.68
CA GLN A 138 -3.03 14.74 5.98
C GLN A 138 -1.77 14.13 6.63
N LEU A 139 -0.62 14.83 6.56
CA LEU A 139 0.59 14.42 7.30
C LEU A 139 0.41 14.44 8.83
N ALA A 140 -0.62 15.11 9.36
CA ALA A 140 -0.97 15.00 10.76
C ALA A 140 -1.31 13.54 11.15
N TRP A 141 -1.98 12.81 10.25
CA TRP A 141 -2.26 11.38 10.46
C TRP A 141 -0.99 10.51 10.41
N LEU A 142 -0.03 10.87 9.57
CA LEU A 142 1.27 10.19 9.55
C LEU A 142 2.02 10.40 10.88
N ALA A 143 2.10 11.65 11.35
CA ALA A 143 2.75 11.96 12.61
C ALA A 143 2.09 11.23 13.78
N TRP A 144 0.76 11.17 13.81
CA TRP A 144 0.01 10.43 14.80
C TRP A 144 0.29 8.91 14.74
N LEU A 145 0.30 8.31 13.54
CA LEU A 145 0.63 6.90 13.38
C LEU A 145 2.07 6.60 13.83
N VAL A 146 3.03 7.46 13.49
CA VAL A 146 4.44 7.30 13.91
C VAL A 146 4.59 7.36 15.43
N GLU A 147 3.82 8.23 16.10
CA GLU A 147 3.84 8.34 17.57
C GLU A 147 3.30 7.09 18.28
N TRP A 148 2.22 6.50 17.75
CA TRP A 148 1.50 5.44 18.46
C TRP A 148 1.76 4.03 17.91
N SER A 149 2.31 3.89 16.71
CA SER A 149 2.54 2.58 16.09
C SER A 149 3.78 1.88 16.68
N PRO A 150 3.66 0.62 17.10
CA PRO A 150 4.81 -0.19 17.52
C PRO A 150 5.64 -0.71 16.34
N VAL A 151 5.15 -0.51 15.10
CA VAL A 151 5.80 -0.98 13.87
C VAL A 151 6.10 0.20 12.93
N PRO A 152 7.04 0.04 12.00
CA PRO A 152 7.38 1.10 11.04
C PRO A 152 6.17 1.60 10.23
N VAL A 153 6.15 2.91 9.94
CA VAL A 153 5.10 3.56 9.16
C VAL A 153 5.68 4.07 7.85
N ALA A 154 5.04 3.72 6.74
CA ALA A 154 5.27 4.28 5.41
C ALA A 154 4.12 5.22 5.02
N ALA A 155 4.37 6.12 4.07
CA ALA A 155 3.34 7.00 3.52
C ALA A 155 3.40 7.05 2.00
N THR A 156 2.24 7.08 1.32
CA THR A 156 2.17 7.18 -0.13
C THR A 156 1.21 8.29 -0.59
N LEU A 157 1.66 9.03 -1.60
CA LEU A 157 0.95 10.12 -2.26
C LEU A 157 0.20 9.58 -3.49
N VAL A 158 -0.95 10.17 -3.81
CA VAL A 158 -1.57 9.99 -5.14
C VAL A 158 -0.80 10.87 -6.13
N PRO A 159 -0.14 10.27 -7.15
CA PRO A 159 0.60 11.06 -8.14
C PRO A 159 -0.37 11.84 -9.03
N ASP A 160 -0.06 13.11 -9.28
CA ASP A 160 -0.89 14.02 -10.04
C ASP A 160 0.00 14.89 -10.93
N ASN A 161 -0.50 15.24 -12.12
CA ASN A 161 0.21 16.06 -13.11
C ASN A 161 -0.30 17.51 -13.14
N ARG A 162 -1.32 17.85 -12.35
CA ARG A 162 -1.86 19.21 -12.32
C ARG A 162 -0.85 20.20 -11.74
N PRO A 163 -0.81 21.45 -12.22
CA PRO A 163 0.19 22.44 -11.77
C PRO A 163 0.08 22.82 -10.29
N ASP A 164 -1.11 22.66 -9.70
CA ASP A 164 -1.41 22.95 -8.29
C ASP A 164 -1.35 21.69 -7.41
N ALA A 165 -0.98 20.53 -7.96
CA ALA A 165 -0.84 19.32 -7.20
C ALA A 165 0.32 19.40 -6.20
N TRP A 166 0.19 18.68 -5.11
CA TRP A 166 1.26 18.58 -4.13
C TRP A 166 2.46 17.81 -4.72
N GLY A 167 3.61 18.48 -4.86
CA GLY A 167 4.81 17.90 -5.45
C GLY A 167 5.35 16.70 -4.66
N ALA A 168 5.68 15.63 -5.36
CA ALA A 168 6.14 14.39 -4.76
C ALA A 168 7.45 14.53 -3.97
N GLY A 169 8.35 15.41 -4.41
CA GLY A 169 9.59 15.72 -3.68
C GLY A 169 9.32 16.42 -2.35
N ASP A 170 8.43 17.43 -2.30
CA ASP A 170 8.04 18.11 -1.05
C ASP A 170 7.32 17.14 -0.10
N PHE A 171 6.39 16.33 -0.64
CA PHE A 171 5.78 15.25 0.14
C PHE A 171 6.82 14.36 0.81
N ALA A 172 7.79 13.85 0.06
CA ALA A 172 8.80 12.93 0.58
C ALA A 172 9.62 13.54 1.73
N LEU A 173 10.05 14.80 1.56
CA LEU A 173 10.81 15.52 2.60
C LEU A 173 9.97 15.74 3.87
N ARG A 174 8.70 16.11 3.74
CA ARG A 174 7.82 16.31 4.89
C ARG A 174 7.45 14.99 5.56
N ALA A 175 7.16 13.94 4.79
CA ALA A 175 6.89 12.62 5.33
C ALA A 175 8.12 12.05 6.09
N GLN A 176 9.32 12.25 5.56
CA GLN A 176 10.56 11.88 6.24
C GLN A 176 10.71 12.62 7.58
N ARG A 177 10.44 13.93 7.61
CA ARG A 177 10.49 14.73 8.86
C ARG A 177 9.42 14.29 9.85
N ALA A 178 8.27 13.84 9.39
CA ALA A 178 7.21 13.28 10.22
C ALA A 178 7.52 11.85 10.72
N GLY A 179 8.66 11.25 10.31
CA GLY A 179 9.11 9.95 10.80
C GLY A 179 8.76 8.76 9.91
N ALA A 180 8.31 8.96 8.68
CA ALA A 180 8.10 7.86 7.73
C ALA A 180 9.40 7.08 7.50
N ARG A 181 9.29 5.74 7.46
CA ARG A 181 10.41 4.83 7.19
C ARG A 181 10.54 4.48 5.71
N ALA A 182 9.46 4.62 4.98
CA ALA A 182 9.43 4.56 3.52
C ALA A 182 8.39 5.55 3.01
N VAL A 183 8.53 5.97 1.78
CA VAL A 183 7.58 6.86 1.09
C VAL A 183 7.30 6.31 -0.30
N GLY A 184 6.28 6.85 -0.97
CA GLY A 184 6.02 6.40 -2.33
C GLY A 184 4.77 6.98 -2.94
N VAL A 185 4.25 6.27 -3.92
CA VAL A 185 3.04 6.64 -4.64
C VAL A 185 2.08 5.45 -4.75
N ASN A 186 0.79 5.74 -4.73
CA ASN A 186 -0.25 4.73 -5.01
C ASN A 186 -1.40 5.35 -5.78
N CYS A 187 -2.15 4.50 -6.47
CA CYS A 187 -3.27 4.91 -7.31
C CYS A 187 -2.84 5.82 -8.48
N GLY A 188 -3.45 6.96 -8.68
CA GLY A 188 -3.26 7.92 -9.76
C GLY A 188 -4.58 8.30 -10.39
N TYR A 189 -4.52 9.07 -11.46
CA TYR A 189 -5.68 9.50 -12.25
C TYR A 189 -5.57 8.94 -13.67
N GLU A 190 -6.72 8.59 -14.25
CA GLU A 190 -6.81 7.99 -15.59
C GLU A 190 -6.24 8.92 -16.68
N ASP A 191 -6.38 10.23 -16.50
CA ASP A 191 -5.89 11.28 -17.40
C ASP A 191 -4.43 11.71 -17.14
N ALA A 192 -3.71 10.99 -16.26
CA ALA A 192 -2.33 11.33 -15.87
C ALA A 192 -1.34 10.18 -16.08
N PRO A 193 -1.20 9.62 -17.29
CA PRO A 193 -0.28 8.51 -17.56
C PRO A 193 1.18 8.92 -17.29
N GLY A 194 1.98 7.99 -16.77
CA GLY A 194 3.40 8.23 -16.43
C GLY A 194 3.60 9.08 -15.18
N SER A 195 2.54 9.48 -14.49
CA SER A 195 2.64 10.30 -13.27
C SER A 195 3.33 9.57 -12.13
N ALA A 196 3.11 8.26 -11.98
CA ALA A 196 3.70 7.48 -10.91
C ALA A 196 5.22 7.38 -11.05
N ALA A 197 5.74 7.06 -12.22
CA ALA A 197 7.18 6.97 -12.46
C ALA A 197 7.89 8.32 -12.27
N ARG A 198 7.29 9.43 -12.73
CA ARG A 198 7.82 10.77 -12.49
C ARG A 198 7.87 11.11 -11.01
N ALA A 199 6.79 10.88 -10.29
CA ALA A 199 6.73 11.13 -8.85
C ALA A 199 7.74 10.26 -8.08
N VAL A 200 7.97 9.00 -8.47
CA VAL A 200 9.04 8.17 -7.93
C VAL A 200 10.41 8.81 -8.14
N ALA A 201 10.71 9.31 -9.34
CA ALA A 201 11.98 9.98 -9.63
C ALA A 201 12.19 11.23 -8.76
N GLU A 202 11.15 12.06 -8.59
CA GLU A 202 11.18 13.23 -7.70
C GLU A 202 11.43 12.84 -6.23
N ILE A 203 10.74 11.81 -5.74
CA ILE A 203 10.94 11.27 -4.39
C ILE A 203 12.38 10.80 -4.21
N ARG A 204 12.92 10.03 -5.17
CA ARG A 204 14.30 9.52 -5.12
C ARG A 204 15.32 10.63 -5.09
N GLN A 205 15.09 11.71 -5.84
CA GLN A 205 15.95 12.89 -5.83
C GLN A 205 15.89 13.62 -4.49
N ALA A 206 14.68 13.82 -3.93
CA ALA A 206 14.48 14.59 -2.70
C ALA A 206 14.87 13.82 -1.43
N ALA A 207 14.57 12.52 -1.35
CA ALA A 207 14.76 11.67 -0.19
C ALA A 207 15.53 10.38 -0.52
N PRO A 208 16.81 10.45 -0.96
CA PRO A 208 17.56 9.31 -1.51
C PRO A 208 17.84 8.17 -0.51
N ARG A 209 17.64 8.42 0.78
CA ARG A 209 17.87 7.42 1.84
C ARG A 209 16.65 6.60 2.19
N LEU A 210 15.44 7.03 1.79
CA LEU A 210 14.22 6.28 2.05
C LEU A 210 13.98 5.22 0.98
N ASP A 211 13.41 4.10 1.38
CA ASP A 211 12.84 3.16 0.44
C ASP A 211 11.60 3.77 -0.22
N VAL A 212 11.43 3.50 -1.52
CA VAL A 212 10.33 4.06 -2.30
C VAL A 212 9.39 2.93 -2.74
N MET A 213 8.09 3.15 -2.49
CA MET A 213 7.00 2.28 -2.89
C MET A 213 6.30 2.84 -4.12
N ALA A 214 5.85 1.97 -5.03
CA ALA A 214 5.05 2.36 -6.19
C ALA A 214 3.95 1.34 -6.46
N ARG A 215 2.71 1.81 -6.48
CA ARG A 215 1.50 1.02 -6.73
C ARG A 215 0.57 1.78 -7.69
N PRO A 216 0.92 1.91 -8.98
CA PRO A 216 0.07 2.58 -9.94
C PRO A 216 -1.28 1.86 -10.11
N ALA A 217 -2.35 2.63 -10.35
CA ALA A 217 -3.65 2.07 -10.67
C ALA A 217 -3.65 1.46 -12.08
N ASN A 218 -4.39 0.38 -12.25
CA ASN A 218 -4.58 -0.30 -13.54
C ASN A 218 -5.88 0.16 -14.21
N PHE A 219 -5.93 1.40 -14.66
CA PHE A 219 -7.02 1.93 -15.47
C PHE A 219 -6.88 1.54 -16.94
N ASP A 220 -5.65 1.30 -17.39
CA ASP A 220 -5.31 0.87 -18.72
C ASP A 220 -4.44 -0.40 -18.66
N PRO A 221 -5.05 -1.60 -18.79
CA PRO A 221 -4.33 -2.86 -18.69
C PRO A 221 -3.19 -3.06 -19.69
N GLU A 222 -3.24 -2.37 -20.84
CA GLU A 222 -2.21 -2.48 -21.88
C GLU A 222 -0.94 -1.73 -21.46
N ASN A 223 -1.08 -0.59 -20.79
CA ASN A 223 0.03 0.27 -20.40
C ASN A 223 0.44 0.12 -18.92
N TRP A 224 -0.42 -0.45 -18.06
CA TRP A 224 -0.13 -0.57 -16.63
C TRP A 224 1.18 -1.28 -16.32
N LEU A 225 1.47 -2.38 -17.00
CA LEU A 225 2.69 -3.15 -16.75
C LEU A 225 3.93 -2.30 -17.02
N GLN A 226 3.91 -1.53 -18.12
CA GLN A 226 5.02 -0.63 -18.46
C GLN A 226 5.17 0.48 -17.41
N GLU A 227 4.06 1.07 -16.93
CA GLU A 227 4.09 2.08 -15.88
C GLU A 227 4.70 1.52 -14.59
N ALA A 228 4.30 0.32 -14.16
CA ALA A 228 4.85 -0.33 -12.97
C ALA A 228 6.35 -0.64 -13.11
N VAL A 229 6.80 -1.09 -14.28
CA VAL A 229 8.23 -1.28 -14.58
C VAL A 229 8.97 0.05 -14.57
N SER A 230 8.42 1.10 -15.19
CA SER A 230 9.01 2.43 -15.19
C SER A 230 9.16 3.02 -13.78
N CYS A 231 8.27 2.69 -12.85
CA CYS A 231 8.45 3.03 -11.44
C CYS A 231 9.69 2.35 -10.83
N ALA A 232 9.93 1.08 -11.16
CA ALA A 232 11.14 0.37 -10.72
C ALA A 232 12.42 1.00 -11.32
N GLU A 233 12.39 1.34 -12.60
CA GLU A 233 13.48 2.03 -13.30
C GLU A 233 13.77 3.41 -12.69
N ALA A 234 12.72 4.13 -12.27
CA ALA A 234 12.83 5.41 -11.57
C ALA A 234 13.36 5.27 -10.12
N GLY A 235 13.50 4.04 -9.61
CA GLY A 235 14.12 3.75 -8.32
C GLY A 235 13.17 3.31 -7.20
N ALA A 236 11.92 2.92 -7.53
CA ALA A 236 11.07 2.24 -6.56
C ALA A 236 11.62 0.84 -6.26
N ARG A 237 11.73 0.48 -4.97
CA ARG A 237 12.17 -0.85 -4.53
C ARG A 237 11.01 -1.76 -4.13
N TRP A 238 9.85 -1.19 -3.86
CA TRP A 238 8.62 -1.87 -3.54
C TRP A 238 7.62 -1.57 -4.64
N VAL A 239 7.30 -2.55 -5.48
CA VAL A 239 6.49 -2.34 -6.68
C VAL A 239 5.32 -3.33 -6.70
N GLY A 240 4.14 -2.83 -6.98
CA GLY A 240 2.92 -3.62 -7.12
C GLY A 240 1.82 -2.87 -7.84
N GLY A 241 0.58 -3.20 -7.55
CA GLY A 241 -0.56 -2.54 -8.15
C GLY A 241 -1.50 -1.89 -7.13
N CYS A 242 -2.39 -1.05 -7.60
CA CYS A 242 -3.49 -0.46 -6.85
C CYS A 242 -4.83 -0.81 -7.52
N CYS A 243 -5.77 0.13 -7.61
CA CYS A 243 -7.09 -0.09 -8.23
C CYS A 243 -6.96 -0.78 -9.59
N GLY A 244 -7.85 -1.73 -9.86
CA GLY A 244 -7.92 -2.45 -11.15
C GLY A 244 -6.90 -3.57 -11.35
N SER A 245 -5.82 -3.66 -10.56
CA SER A 245 -4.83 -4.74 -10.70
C SER A 245 -5.19 -5.97 -9.89
N GLY A 246 -5.16 -7.14 -10.53
CA GLY A 246 -5.45 -8.44 -9.93
C GLY A 246 -4.22 -9.35 -9.79
N PRO A 247 -4.41 -10.58 -9.26
CA PRO A 247 -3.31 -11.53 -9.08
C PRO A 247 -2.56 -11.87 -10.38
N GLN A 248 -3.27 -11.91 -11.51
CA GLN A 248 -2.65 -12.18 -12.81
C GLN A 248 -1.71 -11.05 -13.25
N ASP A 249 -2.05 -9.80 -12.94
CA ASP A 249 -1.22 -8.64 -13.26
C ASP A 249 0.05 -8.64 -12.41
N ILE A 250 -0.08 -8.99 -11.12
CA ILE A 250 1.07 -9.15 -10.22
C ILE A 250 2.00 -10.28 -10.70
N ALA A 251 1.47 -11.38 -11.21
CA ALA A 251 2.28 -12.45 -11.80
C ALA A 251 3.05 -11.97 -13.03
N LYS A 252 2.42 -11.18 -13.92
CA LYS A 252 3.09 -10.57 -15.08
C LYS A 252 4.19 -9.58 -14.65
N LEU A 253 3.89 -8.74 -13.66
CA LEU A 253 4.86 -7.78 -13.12
C LEU A 253 6.07 -8.48 -12.51
N LYS A 254 5.88 -9.61 -11.81
CA LYS A 254 6.99 -10.42 -11.30
C LYS A 254 7.96 -10.81 -12.41
N VAL A 255 7.45 -11.37 -13.50
CA VAL A 255 8.27 -11.81 -14.64
C VAL A 255 9.02 -10.62 -15.25
N ALA A 256 8.35 -9.49 -15.44
CA ALA A 256 8.97 -8.29 -16.01
C ALA A 256 10.11 -7.76 -15.12
N LEU A 257 9.92 -7.71 -13.81
CA LEU A 257 10.95 -7.25 -12.85
C LEU A 257 12.13 -8.24 -12.73
N GLU A 258 11.92 -9.54 -12.90
CA GLU A 258 12.98 -10.55 -12.92
C GLU A 258 13.88 -10.39 -14.17
N THR A 259 13.27 -10.08 -15.30
CA THR A 259 14.01 -9.81 -16.56
C THR A 259 14.85 -8.54 -16.45
N PHE A 260 14.32 -7.50 -15.81
CA PHE A 260 15.02 -6.24 -15.58
C PHE A 260 16.30 -6.40 -14.71
N LYS A 261 16.35 -7.37 -13.78
CA LYS A 261 17.55 -7.68 -12.98
C LYS A 261 18.68 -8.32 -13.78
N SER A 262 18.37 -8.91 -14.91
CA SER A 262 19.33 -9.71 -15.71
C SER A 262 19.98 -8.92 -16.83
N ALA A 263 19.52 -7.68 -17.07
CA ALA A 263 20.04 -6.76 -18.06
C ALA A 263 20.96 -5.70 -17.44
#